data_6d89369a554396b3c47714f60e13932c
#
_entry.id   6d89369a554396b3c47714f60e13932c
#
_cell.length_a   1.000
_cell.length_b   1.000
_cell.length_c   1.000
_cell.angle_alpha   90.00
_cell.angle_beta   90.00
_cell.angle_gamma   90.00
#
_symmetry.space_group_name_H-M   'P 1'
#
loop_
_entity.id
_entity.type
_entity.pdbx_description
1 polymer ?
#
loop_
_entity_poly.entity_id
_entity_poly.type
_entity_poly.pdbx_seq_one_letter_code
_entity_poly.pdbx_strand_id
1 'polypeptide(L)'
;DSAAIDEVRKSVEDVSNTLGRRIKFLVGKPGLDGHSNGAEQIAVRARDVGMEVVYEGIRLTPAQIVRAAGDEAVHVVDLSILSGS
;
A
#
# COMPACT_ATOMS: atom_id res chain seq x y z
N ASP A 1 -5.48 -13.47 -14.03
CA ASP A 1 -6.73 -13.78 -14.69
C ASP A 1 -7.76 -12.71 -14.36
N SER A 2 -8.48 -12.27 -15.39
CA SER A 2 -9.38 -11.12 -15.23
C SER A 2 -10.56 -11.41 -14.31
N ALA A 3 -11.02 -12.66 -14.26
CA ALA A 3 -12.12 -13.02 -13.37
C ALA A 3 -11.69 -12.91 -11.91
N ALA A 4 -10.48 -13.35 -11.60
CA ALA A 4 -9.97 -13.25 -10.23
C ALA A 4 -9.75 -11.78 -9.84
N ILE A 5 -9.27 -10.98 -10.77
CA ILE A 5 -9.08 -9.56 -10.52
C ILE A 5 -10.42 -8.87 -10.29
N ASP A 6 -11.44 -9.23 -11.06
CA ASP A 6 -12.77 -8.67 -10.89
C ASP A 6 -13.36 -9.01 -9.54
N GLU A 7 -13.12 -10.23 -9.05
CA GLU A 7 -13.57 -10.62 -7.72
C GLU A 7 -12.91 -9.79 -6.63
N VAL A 8 -11.60 -9.57 -6.75
CA VAL A 8 -10.89 -8.77 -5.78
C VAL A 8 -11.38 -7.33 -5.83
N ARG A 9 -11.57 -6.80 -7.03
CA ARG A 9 -12.07 -5.44 -7.19
C ARG A 9 -13.43 -5.27 -6.53
N LYS A 10 -14.30 -6.25 -6.69
CA LYS A 10 -15.60 -6.20 -6.06
C LYS A 10 -15.48 -6.25 -4.53
N SER A 11 -14.61 -7.09 -4.02
CA SER A 11 -14.38 -7.17 -2.57
C SER A 11 -13.87 -5.85 -2.02
N VAL A 12 -12.95 -5.20 -2.74
CA VAL A 12 -12.44 -3.89 -2.33
C VAL A 12 -13.56 -2.86 -2.32
N GLU A 13 -14.42 -2.89 -3.33
CA GLU A 13 -15.56 -1.99 -3.40
C GLU A 13 -16.51 -2.20 -2.22
N ASP A 14 -16.82 -3.45 -1.92
CA ASP A 14 -17.73 -3.76 -0.82
C ASP A 14 -17.18 -3.29 0.51
N VAL A 15 -15.89 -3.54 0.76
CA VAL A 15 -15.26 -3.11 2.01
C VAL A 15 -15.19 -1.58 2.06
N SER A 16 -14.87 -0.94 0.96
CA SER A 16 -14.81 0.52 0.89
C SER A 16 -16.18 1.12 1.20
N ASN A 17 -17.23 0.51 0.67
CA ASN A 17 -18.59 0.97 0.95
C ASN A 17 -18.93 0.82 2.43
N THR A 18 -18.52 -0.27 3.04
CA THR A 18 -18.77 -0.50 4.47
C THR A 18 -18.02 0.53 5.31
N LEU A 19 -16.78 0.85 4.92
CA LEU A 19 -15.99 1.84 5.63
C LEU A 19 -16.46 3.27 5.38
N GLY A 20 -17.21 3.49 4.31
CA GLY A 20 -17.63 4.84 3.93
C GLY A 20 -16.53 5.62 3.21
N ARG A 21 -15.47 4.94 2.81
CA ARG A 21 -14.37 5.58 2.09
C ARG A 21 -13.52 4.49 1.42
N ARG A 22 -12.76 4.92 0.43
CA ARG A 22 -11.88 3.99 -0.27
C ARG A 22 -10.81 3.45 0.67
N ILE A 23 -10.50 2.17 0.55
CA ILE A 23 -9.39 1.60 1.30
C ILE A 23 -8.11 2.31 0.90
N LYS A 24 -7.37 2.79 1.88
CA LYS A 24 -6.12 3.50 1.66
C LYS A 24 -4.95 2.58 1.99
N PHE A 25 -4.01 2.50 1.06
CA PHE A 25 -2.85 1.60 1.13
C PHE A 25 -1.60 2.46 1.13
N LEU A 26 -0.78 2.31 2.16
CA LEU A 26 0.46 3.05 2.27
C LEU A 26 1.63 2.16 1.89
N VAL A 27 2.45 2.63 0.97
CA VAL A 27 3.68 1.95 0.58
C VAL A 27 4.84 2.71 1.19
N GLY A 28 5.56 2.05 2.08
CA GLY A 28 6.73 2.63 2.71
C GLY A 28 7.97 1.85 2.35
N LYS A 29 9.07 2.55 2.20
CA LYS A 29 10.35 1.93 1.86
C LYS A 29 11.40 2.33 2.88
N PRO A 30 11.47 1.64 4.01
CA PRO A 30 12.51 1.94 4.98
C PRO A 30 13.86 1.49 4.45
N GLY A 31 14.91 2.22 4.78
CA GLY A 31 16.26 1.85 4.38
C GLY A 31 16.89 2.83 3.44
N LEU A 32 18.00 2.44 2.88
CA LEU A 32 18.82 3.35 2.09
C LEU A 32 18.40 3.47 0.64
N ASP A 33 17.86 2.41 0.10
CA ASP A 33 17.56 2.35 -1.31
C ASP A 33 16.08 2.36 -1.55
N GLY A 34 15.62 3.35 -2.28
CA GLY A 34 14.21 3.46 -2.61
C GLY A 34 13.76 2.50 -3.70
N HIS A 35 14.67 1.78 -4.30
CA HIS A 35 14.33 0.89 -5.39
C HIS A 35 13.76 -0.41 -4.86
N SER A 36 12.53 -0.69 -5.22
CA SER A 36 11.92 -1.96 -4.90
C SER A 36 10.83 -2.25 -5.91
N ASN A 37 11.14 -3.08 -6.88
CA ASN A 37 10.16 -3.46 -7.89
C ASN A 37 8.97 -4.18 -7.26
N GLY A 38 9.24 -4.97 -6.22
CA GLY A 38 8.18 -5.70 -5.55
C GLY A 38 7.14 -4.77 -4.94
N ALA A 39 7.61 -3.76 -4.21
CA ALA A 39 6.70 -2.81 -3.57
C ALA A 39 5.92 -2.02 -4.61
N GLU A 40 6.58 -1.61 -5.68
CA GLU A 40 5.91 -0.86 -6.73
C GLU A 40 4.87 -1.70 -7.44
N GLN A 41 5.16 -2.98 -7.69
CA GLN A 41 4.20 -3.87 -8.32
C GLN A 41 2.98 -4.07 -7.44
N ILE A 42 3.19 -4.24 -6.13
CA ILE A 42 2.08 -4.39 -5.20
C ILE A 42 1.24 -3.12 -5.18
N ALA A 43 1.88 -1.96 -5.18
CA ALA A 43 1.17 -0.67 -5.19
C ALA A 43 0.32 -0.52 -6.45
N VAL A 44 0.87 -0.88 -7.60
CA VAL A 44 0.12 -0.81 -8.85
C VAL A 44 -1.09 -1.73 -8.80
N ARG A 45 -0.92 -2.96 -8.31
CA ARG A 45 -2.03 -3.90 -8.20
C ARG A 45 -3.08 -3.42 -7.23
N ALA A 46 -2.67 -2.83 -6.10
CA ALA A 46 -3.62 -2.29 -5.14
C ALA A 46 -4.45 -1.18 -5.77
N ARG A 47 -3.82 -0.30 -6.53
CA ARG A 47 -4.53 0.76 -7.22
C ARG A 47 -5.47 0.20 -8.27
N ASP A 48 -5.03 -0.81 -9.00
CA ASP A 48 -5.83 -1.40 -10.07
C ASP A 48 -7.12 -2.02 -9.55
N VAL A 49 -7.12 -2.48 -8.30
CA VAL A 49 -8.33 -3.06 -7.73
C VAL A 49 -9.14 -2.06 -6.90
N GLY A 50 -8.80 -0.79 -6.96
CA GLY A 50 -9.64 0.26 -6.41
C GLY A 50 -9.19 0.86 -5.09
N MET A 51 -7.99 0.54 -4.63
CA MET A 51 -7.47 1.15 -3.42
C MET A 51 -6.81 2.49 -3.74
N GLU A 52 -6.83 3.39 -2.78
CA GLU A 52 -6.07 4.62 -2.85
C GLU A 52 -4.65 4.33 -2.36
N VAL A 53 -3.65 4.60 -3.17
CA VAL A 53 -2.26 4.29 -2.83
C VAL A 53 -1.53 5.58 -2.46
N VAL A 54 -0.86 5.55 -1.32
CA VAL A 54 -0.05 6.67 -0.85
C VAL A 54 1.39 6.18 -0.75
N TYR A 55 2.30 6.92 -1.34
CA TYR A 55 3.72 6.61 -1.27
C TYR A 55 4.37 7.48 -0.22
N GLU A 56 5.12 6.85 0.66
CA GLU A 56 5.98 7.58 1.57
C GLU A 56 7.41 7.52 1.07
N GLY A 57 8.18 8.51 1.40
CA GLY A 57 9.51 8.66 0.87
C GLY A 57 10.45 7.53 1.21
N ILE A 58 11.64 7.61 0.68
CA ILE A 58 12.68 6.63 0.90
C ILE A 58 13.46 6.99 2.16
N ARG A 59 14.18 6.02 2.68
CA ARG A 59 15.07 6.20 3.85
C ARG A 59 14.33 6.55 5.12
N LEU A 60 13.10 6.14 5.20
CA LEU A 60 12.33 6.34 6.43
C LEU A 60 12.59 5.18 7.38
N THR A 61 12.63 5.49 8.66
CA THR A 61 12.66 4.43 9.66
C THR A 61 11.25 3.82 9.77
N PRO A 62 11.16 2.59 10.25
CA PRO A 62 9.83 2.00 10.47
C PRO A 62 8.93 2.88 11.34
N ALA A 63 9.51 3.52 12.36
CA ALA A 63 8.71 4.41 13.22
C ALA A 63 8.15 5.59 12.45
N GLN A 64 8.93 6.15 11.52
CA GLN A 64 8.46 7.26 10.70
C GLN A 64 7.34 6.80 9.76
N ILE A 65 7.44 5.60 9.23
CA ILE A 65 6.39 5.06 8.36
C ILE A 65 5.11 4.83 9.14
N VAL A 66 5.21 4.32 10.36
CA VAL A 66 4.02 4.13 11.21
C VAL A 66 3.36 5.47 11.50
N ARG A 67 4.16 6.51 11.76
CA ARG A 67 3.62 7.84 12.00
C ARG A 67 2.92 8.37 10.75
N ALA A 68 3.54 8.20 9.59
CA ALA A 68 2.92 8.63 8.34
C ALA A 68 1.62 7.89 8.11
N ALA A 69 1.57 6.60 8.41
CA ALA A 69 0.35 5.81 8.27
C ALA A 69 -0.77 6.39 9.15
N GLY A 70 -0.44 6.78 10.38
CA GLY A 70 -1.41 7.42 11.25
C GLY A 70 -1.89 8.76 10.72
N ASP A 71 -0.96 9.57 10.24
CA ASP A 71 -1.29 10.90 9.71
C ASP A 71 -2.15 10.81 8.47
N GLU A 72 -1.92 9.80 7.63
CA GLU A 72 -2.70 9.60 6.41
C GLU A 72 -3.96 8.80 6.64
N ALA A 73 -4.15 8.28 7.83
CA ALA A 73 -5.32 7.45 8.17
C ALA A 73 -5.48 6.27 7.20
N VAL A 74 -4.40 5.54 7.01
CA VAL A 74 -4.41 4.42 6.07
C VAL A 74 -4.94 3.15 6.72
N HIS A 75 -5.39 2.22 5.89
CA HIS A 75 -5.93 0.94 6.34
C HIS A 75 -4.92 -0.19 6.20
N VAL A 76 -4.01 -0.08 5.23
CA VAL A 76 -3.04 -1.11 4.94
C VAL A 76 -1.68 -0.46 4.75
N VAL A 77 -0.65 -1.08 5.31
CA VAL A 77 0.73 -0.61 5.16
C VAL A 77 1.57 -1.73 4.59
N ASP A 78 2.33 -1.40 3.55
CA ASP A 78 3.29 -2.32 2.96
C ASP A 78 4.69 -1.78 3.21
N LEU A 79 5.52 -2.60 3.82
CA LEU A 79 6.90 -2.24 4.13
C LEU A 79 7.84 -3.08 3.28
N SER A 80 8.68 -2.37 2.52
CA SER A 80 9.72 -3.00 1.74
C SER A 80 11.02 -2.80 2.48
N ILE A 81 11.56 -3.88 2.99
CA ILE A 81 12.80 -3.83 3.77
C ILE A 81 13.89 -4.55 3.00
N LEU A 82 15.00 -3.88 2.80
CA LEU A 82 16.16 -4.52 2.21
C LEU A 82 16.75 -5.48 3.23
N SER A 83 16.69 -6.75 2.90
CA SER A 83 17.29 -7.78 3.72
C SER A 83 18.58 -8.23 3.04
N GLY A 84 19.38 -8.92 3.75
CA GLY A 84 20.54 -9.53 3.14
C GLY A 84 21.74 -8.64 3.13
N SER A 85 21.66 -7.76 3.86
CA SER A 85 22.87 -7.02 4.09
C SER A 85 23.98 -7.97 4.56
#